data_8de803c25836d3527a4b0f4e565d779f
#
_entry.id   8de803c25836d3527a4b0f4e565d779f
#
_cell.length_a   1.000
_cell.length_b   1.000
_cell.length_c   1.000
_cell.angle_alpha   90.00
_cell.angle_beta   90.00
_cell.angle_gamma   90.00
#
_symmetry.space_group_name_H-M   'P 1'
#
loop_
_entity.id
_entity.type
_entity.pdbx_description
1 polymer ?
#
loop_
_entity_poly.entity_id
_entity_poly.type
_entity_poly.pdbx_seq_one_letter_code
_entity_poly.pdbx_strand_id
1 'polypeptide(L)'
;DVTNILRGTLLMQPTIKAYDNSTWVLDNLVGIANNFNYDSYGYGVYYDTVHGDISASNPLLVNNLLKRNTRVDRFVGTASADVDLLKMIGIDSKNHKLNYKVNLSYSKTHCKDFTWIPAWVQSNRVYLAKSNERLTKATRSYADALIENVLTYDATVGKHHFNLVAGQTYEEENTDLLTGWGVNFTEPYFLQLQNAANTYAESFEYKHTLLSYIGRINYNYDERYLFSATVRRDGSSRLSQNIR
;
A
#
# COMPACT_ATOMS: atom_id res chain seq x y z
N ASP A 1 17.22 3.98 12.23
CA ASP A 1 16.37 2.82 11.96
C ASP A 1 17.19 1.54 12.13
N VAL A 2 17.13 0.96 13.34
CA VAL A 2 17.92 -0.21 13.73
C VAL A 2 17.52 -1.50 13.01
N THR A 3 16.41 -1.50 12.27
CA THR A 3 15.93 -2.66 11.53
C THR A 3 16.42 -2.69 10.07
N ASN A 4 17.16 -1.69 9.63
CA ASN A 4 17.70 -1.64 8.28
C ASN A 4 19.02 -2.43 8.19
N ILE A 5 18.93 -3.66 7.70
CA ILE A 5 20.06 -4.59 7.58
C ILE A 5 21.17 -4.01 6.72
N LEU A 6 20.86 -3.40 5.59
CA LEU A 6 21.87 -2.80 4.69
C LEU A 6 22.61 -1.67 5.38
N ARG A 7 21.90 -0.78 6.06
CA ARG A 7 22.54 0.30 6.82
C ARG A 7 23.41 -0.26 7.94
N GLY A 8 22.90 -1.25 8.67
CA GLY A 8 23.68 -1.93 9.73
C GLY A 8 24.96 -2.54 9.20
N THR A 9 24.90 -3.24 8.07
CA THR A 9 26.08 -3.85 7.44
C THR A 9 27.10 -2.82 6.98
N LEU A 10 26.66 -1.69 6.42
CA LEU A 10 27.54 -0.62 5.96
C LEU A 10 28.19 0.17 7.11
N LEU A 11 27.55 0.23 8.27
CA LEU A 11 28.05 0.95 9.42
C LEU A 11 28.90 0.07 10.36
N MET A 12 28.86 -1.25 10.20
CA MET A 12 29.69 -2.14 11.00
C MET A 12 31.15 -2.12 10.53
N GLN A 13 32.04 -2.01 11.50
CA GLN A 13 33.46 -2.15 11.25
C GLN A 13 33.79 -3.63 10.92
N PRO A 14 34.64 -3.90 9.93
CA PRO A 14 34.95 -5.28 9.51
C PRO A 14 35.72 -6.09 10.59
N THR A 15 36.24 -5.43 11.61
CA THR A 15 36.95 -6.05 12.73
C THR A 15 36.04 -6.56 13.83
N ILE A 16 34.73 -6.25 13.78
CA ILE A 16 33.79 -6.65 14.83
C ILE A 16 33.32 -8.06 14.57
N LYS A 17 33.39 -8.88 15.62
CA LYS A 17 32.93 -10.27 15.56
C LYS A 17 31.42 -10.31 15.40
N ALA A 18 30.96 -11.13 14.46
CA ALA A 18 29.53 -11.39 14.25
C ALA A 18 28.89 -12.09 15.46
N TYR A 19 29.67 -12.93 16.14
CA TYR A 19 29.31 -13.65 17.37
C TYR A 19 30.38 -13.38 18.42
N ASP A 20 29.94 -12.92 19.58
CA ASP A 20 30.85 -12.66 20.70
C ASP A 20 30.20 -13.08 22.02
N ASN A 21 30.79 -14.07 22.64
CA ASN A 21 30.45 -14.62 23.96
C ASN A 21 31.56 -14.40 24.96
N SER A 22 32.38 -13.36 24.75
CA SER A 22 33.44 -13.04 25.66
C SER A 22 32.90 -12.67 27.06
N THR A 23 33.66 -13.00 28.09
CA THR A 23 33.33 -12.69 29.49
C THR A 23 33.08 -11.20 29.69
N TRP A 24 33.81 -10.34 28.98
CA TRP A 24 33.62 -8.89 29.03
C TRP A 24 32.20 -8.46 28.57
N VAL A 25 31.71 -9.03 27.48
CA VAL A 25 30.37 -8.76 26.98
C VAL A 25 29.34 -9.23 28.01
N LEU A 26 29.53 -10.42 28.56
CA LEU A 26 28.64 -11.00 29.56
C LEU A 26 28.64 -10.14 30.85
N ASP A 27 29.81 -9.76 31.35
CA ASP A 27 29.95 -9.01 32.60
C ASP A 27 29.41 -7.57 32.49
N ASN A 28 29.65 -6.90 31.37
CA ASN A 28 29.17 -5.51 31.18
C ASN A 28 27.70 -5.43 30.80
N LEU A 29 27.10 -6.53 30.32
CA LEU A 29 25.69 -6.62 30.02
C LEU A 29 24.86 -7.30 31.10
N VAL A 30 25.46 -7.77 32.17
CA VAL A 30 24.81 -8.56 33.23
C VAL A 30 23.54 -7.90 33.78
N GLY A 31 23.51 -6.59 33.99
CA GLY A 31 22.31 -5.89 34.42
C GLY A 31 21.17 -5.88 33.38
N ILE A 32 21.51 -6.08 32.12
CA ILE A 32 20.62 -6.07 30.97
C ILE A 32 20.40 -7.51 30.48
N ALA A 33 21.43 -8.35 30.53
CA ALA A 33 21.48 -9.72 30.05
C ALA A 33 20.69 -10.73 30.91
N ASN A 34 20.48 -10.46 32.21
CA ASN A 34 19.64 -11.32 33.07
C ASN A 34 18.18 -11.45 32.58
N ASN A 35 17.77 -10.64 31.62
CA ASN A 35 16.46 -10.72 31.00
C ASN A 35 16.54 -11.17 29.53
N PHE A 36 17.72 -11.39 28.97
CA PHE A 36 17.95 -11.98 27.68
C PHE A 36 18.66 -13.30 27.91
N ASN A 37 18.11 -14.39 27.41
CA ASN A 37 18.88 -15.60 27.17
C ASN A 37 19.89 -15.31 26.04
N TYR A 38 20.85 -14.45 26.35
CA TYR A 38 21.86 -14.01 25.39
C TYR A 38 22.66 -15.19 24.87
N ASP A 39 22.91 -16.16 25.78
CA ASP A 39 23.55 -17.45 25.47
C ASP A 39 22.76 -18.30 24.46
N SER A 40 21.45 -18.09 24.34
CA SER A 40 20.62 -18.84 23.41
C SER A 40 20.81 -18.41 21.94
N TYR A 41 21.30 -17.21 21.70
CA TYR A 41 21.40 -16.67 20.34
C TYR A 41 22.83 -16.55 19.82
N GLY A 42 23.83 -16.45 20.71
CA GLY A 42 25.25 -16.39 20.33
C GLY A 42 25.66 -15.19 19.46
N TYR A 43 24.81 -14.17 19.35
CA TYR A 43 25.10 -13.02 18.51
C TYR A 43 25.88 -11.94 19.29
N GLY A 44 26.96 -11.46 18.69
CA GLY A 44 27.74 -10.37 19.24
C GLY A 44 26.92 -9.07 19.36
N VAL A 45 27.05 -8.40 20.50
CA VAL A 45 26.55 -7.05 20.65
C VAL A 45 27.59 -6.09 20.12
N TYR A 46 27.18 -5.23 19.22
CA TYR A 46 28.04 -4.18 18.73
C TYR A 46 28.15 -3.05 19.75
N TYR A 47 29.34 -2.83 20.27
CA TYR A 47 29.68 -1.71 21.13
C TYR A 47 31.04 -1.12 20.70
N ASP A 48 31.05 0.14 20.26
CA ASP A 48 32.27 0.86 19.99
C ASP A 48 32.66 1.71 21.19
N THR A 49 33.62 1.24 21.97
CA THR A 49 34.14 1.97 23.14
C THR A 49 35.03 3.15 22.74
N VAL A 50 35.51 3.20 21.52
CA VAL A 50 36.49 4.20 21.07
C VAL A 50 35.82 5.43 20.47
N HIS A 51 34.71 5.30 19.76
CA HIS A 51 34.06 6.40 19.06
C HIS A 51 32.74 6.83 19.66
N GLY A 52 32.18 6.08 20.60
CA GLY A 52 30.94 6.45 21.33
C GLY A 52 29.68 6.62 20.50
N ASP A 53 29.73 6.31 19.21
CA ASP A 53 28.62 6.52 18.29
C ASP A 53 28.19 5.19 17.64
N ILE A 54 27.27 4.49 18.31
CA ILE A 54 26.77 3.22 17.82
C ILE A 54 25.32 3.40 17.41
N SER A 55 25.10 3.48 16.14
CA SER A 55 23.79 3.67 15.56
C SER A 55 23.24 2.40 14.87
N ALA A 56 23.93 1.28 14.98
CA ALA A 56 23.54 0.05 14.28
C ALA A 56 23.50 -1.17 15.19
N SER A 57 22.44 -1.96 15.09
CA SER A 57 22.37 -3.30 15.66
C SER A 57 23.14 -4.30 14.79
N ASN A 58 23.58 -5.42 15.38
CA ASN A 58 24.20 -6.49 14.62
C ASN A 58 23.25 -6.97 13.49
N PRO A 59 23.62 -6.85 12.20
CA PRO A 59 22.75 -7.19 11.09
C PRO A 59 22.37 -8.68 11.05
N LEU A 60 23.22 -9.58 11.56
CA LEU A 60 22.92 -11.00 11.65
C LEU A 60 21.82 -11.27 12.69
N LEU A 61 21.87 -10.59 13.85
CA LEU A 61 20.82 -10.66 14.86
C LEU A 61 19.48 -10.19 14.27
N VAL A 62 19.48 -9.04 13.62
CA VAL A 62 18.26 -8.51 12.98
C VAL A 62 17.72 -9.47 11.93
N ASN A 63 18.58 -10.01 11.07
CA ASN A 63 18.15 -10.92 9.99
C ASN A 63 17.57 -12.23 10.51
N ASN A 64 18.10 -12.76 11.60
CA ASN A 64 17.70 -14.08 12.11
C ASN A 64 16.53 -14.00 13.10
N LEU A 65 16.42 -12.94 13.87
CA LEU A 65 15.40 -12.84 14.92
C LEU A 65 14.19 -12.01 14.53
N LEU A 66 14.34 -11.01 13.66
CA LEU A 66 13.21 -10.24 13.14
C LEU A 66 12.41 -11.12 12.17
N LYS A 67 11.13 -11.34 12.48
CA LYS A 67 10.23 -12.02 11.55
C LYS A 67 9.28 -10.99 10.93
N ARG A 68 9.34 -10.85 9.61
CA ARG A 68 8.44 -9.99 8.87
C ARG A 68 7.88 -10.75 7.69
N ASN A 69 6.57 -10.73 7.56
CA ASN A 69 5.85 -11.35 6.45
C ASN A 69 4.71 -10.43 6.02
N THR A 70 4.59 -10.20 4.72
CA THR A 70 3.45 -9.52 4.11
C THR A 70 2.84 -10.45 3.08
N ARG A 71 1.57 -10.77 3.24
CA ARG A 71 0.78 -11.48 2.25
C ARG A 71 -0.14 -10.50 1.55
N VAL A 72 -0.10 -10.51 0.22
CA VAL A 72 -0.96 -9.68 -0.62
C VAL A 72 -1.80 -10.58 -1.52
N ASP A 73 -3.12 -10.48 -1.36
CA ASP A 73 -4.09 -11.12 -2.24
C ASP A 73 -4.75 -10.02 -3.07
N ARG A 74 -4.65 -10.09 -4.40
CA ARG A 74 -5.23 -9.10 -5.30
C ARG A 74 -6.17 -9.75 -6.30
N PHE A 75 -7.38 -9.21 -6.37
CA PHE A 75 -8.38 -9.51 -7.38
C PHE A 75 -8.57 -8.30 -8.29
N VAL A 76 -8.63 -8.52 -9.59
CA VAL A 76 -8.99 -7.50 -10.59
C VAL A 76 -9.95 -8.14 -11.58
N GLY A 77 -11.10 -7.53 -11.74
CA GLY A 77 -12.12 -7.95 -12.70
C GLY A 77 -12.58 -6.76 -13.54
N THR A 78 -12.68 -6.96 -14.86
CA THR A 78 -13.24 -5.99 -15.78
C THR A 78 -14.28 -6.66 -16.67
N ALA A 79 -15.36 -5.96 -16.97
CA ALA A 79 -16.37 -6.37 -17.92
C ALA A 79 -16.75 -5.17 -18.79
N SER A 80 -16.99 -5.39 -20.08
CA SER A 80 -17.47 -4.35 -20.98
C SER A 80 -18.53 -4.90 -21.90
N ALA A 81 -19.50 -4.05 -22.23
CA ALA A 81 -20.49 -4.30 -23.26
C ALA A 81 -20.53 -3.10 -24.20
N ASP A 82 -20.59 -3.35 -25.50
CA ASP A 82 -20.70 -2.35 -26.57
C ASP A 82 -21.88 -2.74 -27.47
N VAL A 83 -22.84 -1.86 -27.60
CA VAL A 83 -24.11 -2.11 -28.28
C VAL A 83 -24.38 -1.00 -29.29
N ASP A 84 -24.58 -1.36 -30.55
CA ASP A 84 -25.10 -0.45 -31.56
C ASP A 84 -26.63 -0.33 -31.40
N LEU A 85 -27.05 0.81 -30.81
CA LEU A 85 -28.44 1.06 -30.47
C LEU A 85 -29.34 1.19 -31.72
N LEU A 86 -28.82 1.70 -32.85
CA LEU A 86 -29.60 1.82 -34.08
C LEU A 86 -29.89 0.44 -34.66
N LYS A 87 -28.91 -0.45 -34.68
CA LYS A 87 -29.14 -1.84 -35.15
C LYS A 87 -30.06 -2.60 -34.23
N MET A 88 -29.97 -2.38 -32.92
CA MET A 88 -30.84 -3.03 -31.95
C MET A 88 -32.32 -2.71 -32.17
N ILE A 89 -32.66 -1.49 -32.65
CA ILE A 89 -34.05 -1.08 -32.96
C ILE A 89 -34.41 -1.29 -34.45
N GLY A 90 -33.58 -2.05 -35.21
CA GLY A 90 -33.85 -2.40 -36.61
C GLY A 90 -33.47 -1.34 -37.63
N ILE A 91 -32.75 -0.27 -37.24
CA ILE A 91 -32.26 0.75 -38.17
C ILE A 91 -30.82 0.41 -38.57
N ASP A 92 -30.64 -0.12 -39.75
CA ASP A 92 -29.32 -0.36 -40.35
C ASP A 92 -28.97 0.80 -41.30
N SER A 93 -28.22 1.75 -40.81
CA SER A 93 -27.79 2.94 -41.54
C SER A 93 -26.28 2.93 -41.73
N LYS A 94 -25.84 3.16 -42.97
CA LYS A 94 -24.41 3.32 -43.30
C LYS A 94 -23.89 4.69 -42.85
N ASN A 95 -24.76 5.67 -42.72
CA ASN A 95 -24.41 7.09 -42.46
C ASN A 95 -24.61 7.51 -41.02
N HIS A 96 -25.25 6.68 -40.21
CA HIS A 96 -25.54 6.96 -38.79
C HIS A 96 -25.21 5.76 -37.95
N LYS A 97 -24.49 5.94 -36.86
CA LYS A 97 -24.16 4.93 -35.87
C LYS A 97 -24.33 5.52 -34.50
N LEU A 98 -25.01 4.79 -33.60
CA LEU A 98 -25.20 5.18 -32.22
C LEU A 98 -24.76 4.02 -31.33
N ASN A 99 -23.59 4.14 -30.74
CA ASN A 99 -23.01 3.12 -29.87
C ASN A 99 -23.14 3.54 -28.40
N TYR A 100 -23.60 2.60 -27.59
CA TYR A 100 -23.52 2.69 -26.14
C TYR A 100 -22.54 1.66 -25.62
N LYS A 101 -21.53 2.12 -24.88
CA LYS A 101 -20.52 1.28 -24.24
C LYS A 101 -20.58 1.46 -22.74
N VAL A 102 -20.65 0.36 -22.01
CA VAL A 102 -20.47 0.32 -20.57
C VAL A 102 -19.21 -0.46 -20.23
N ASN A 103 -18.37 0.12 -19.35
CA ASN A 103 -17.23 -0.55 -18.76
C ASN A 103 -17.44 -0.63 -17.25
N LEU A 104 -17.23 -1.81 -16.71
CA LEU A 104 -17.23 -2.08 -15.28
C LEU A 104 -15.85 -2.57 -14.90
N SER A 105 -15.25 -2.00 -13.86
CA SER A 105 -13.99 -2.45 -13.30
C SER A 105 -14.11 -2.52 -11.79
N TYR A 106 -13.60 -3.60 -11.23
CA TYR A 106 -13.50 -3.76 -9.79
C TYR A 106 -12.13 -4.33 -9.46
N SER A 107 -11.42 -3.70 -8.53
CA SER A 107 -10.20 -4.23 -7.96
C SER A 107 -10.30 -4.29 -6.44
N LYS A 108 -9.77 -5.37 -5.86
CA LYS A 108 -9.64 -5.49 -4.40
C LYS A 108 -8.27 -6.04 -4.07
N THR A 109 -7.53 -5.29 -3.27
CA THR A 109 -6.25 -5.71 -2.73
C THR A 109 -6.39 -5.88 -1.22
N HIS A 110 -6.03 -7.04 -0.72
CA HIS A 110 -6.03 -7.37 0.69
C HIS A 110 -4.62 -7.71 1.13
N CYS A 111 -4.07 -6.94 2.08
CA CYS A 111 -2.74 -7.13 2.63
C CYS A 111 -2.84 -7.57 4.09
N LYS A 112 -2.07 -8.60 4.45
CA LYS A 112 -1.86 -9.03 5.83
C LYS A 112 -0.39 -8.89 6.15
N ASP A 113 -0.10 -8.05 7.12
CA ASP A 113 1.25 -7.83 7.62
C ASP A 113 1.42 -8.51 8.97
N PHE A 114 2.54 -9.16 9.12
CA PHE A 114 3.02 -9.74 10.36
C PHE A 114 4.43 -9.25 10.61
N THR A 115 4.68 -8.65 11.77
CA THR A 115 6.02 -8.24 12.18
C THR A 115 6.23 -8.64 13.65
N TRP A 116 7.21 -9.48 13.88
CA TRP A 116 7.70 -9.81 15.21
C TRP A 116 9.08 -9.21 15.40
N ILE A 117 9.22 -8.39 16.42
CA ILE A 117 10.48 -7.82 16.86
C ILE A 117 10.72 -8.42 18.25
N PRO A 118 11.70 -9.33 18.40
CA PRO A 118 12.04 -9.88 19.70
C PRO A 118 12.67 -8.80 20.58
N ALA A 119 12.68 -9.05 21.87
CA ALA A 119 13.47 -8.25 22.78
C ALA A 119 14.96 -8.40 22.43
N TRP A 120 15.63 -7.33 22.16
CA TRP A 120 17.07 -7.31 21.97
C TRP A 120 17.69 -6.08 22.62
N VAL A 121 18.99 -6.15 22.85
CA VAL A 121 19.75 -4.99 23.32
C VAL A 121 19.99 -4.06 22.12
N GLN A 122 19.47 -2.86 22.23
CA GLN A 122 19.80 -1.78 21.32
C GLN A 122 20.87 -0.91 21.95
N SER A 123 21.92 -0.60 21.20
CA SER A 123 22.84 0.44 21.59
C SER A 123 22.26 1.78 21.16
N ASN A 124 22.08 2.65 22.12
CA ASN A 124 21.84 4.07 21.87
C ASN A 124 23.11 4.83 22.27
N ARG A 125 23.39 5.96 21.67
CA ARG A 125 24.65 6.73 21.77
C ARG A 125 25.35 6.77 23.13
N VAL A 126 24.68 6.47 24.20
CA VAL A 126 25.20 6.54 25.60
C VAL A 126 24.83 5.31 26.43
N TYR A 127 23.80 4.54 26.07
CA TYR A 127 23.30 3.45 26.91
C TYR A 127 22.90 2.25 26.06
N LEU A 128 23.17 1.06 26.60
CA LEU A 128 22.55 -0.18 26.12
C LEU A 128 21.14 -0.22 26.68
N ALA A 129 20.14 -0.12 25.83
CA ALA A 129 18.75 -0.16 26.22
C ALA A 129 18.10 -1.47 25.75
N LYS A 130 17.37 -2.11 26.65
CA LYS A 130 16.50 -3.22 26.30
C LYS A 130 15.28 -2.70 25.56
N SER A 131 15.05 -3.16 24.32
CA SER A 131 13.73 -3.00 23.70
C SER A 131 12.81 -4.12 24.20
N ASN A 132 11.53 -3.79 24.43
CA ASN A 132 10.53 -4.81 24.64
C ASN A 132 10.23 -5.50 23.32
N GLU A 133 9.93 -6.81 23.41
CA GLU A 133 9.40 -7.54 22.27
C GLU A 133 8.08 -6.92 21.81
N ARG A 134 7.89 -6.92 20.50
CA ARG A 134 6.68 -6.37 19.89
C ARG A 134 6.19 -7.26 18.75
N LEU A 135 4.94 -7.66 18.84
CA LEU A 135 4.20 -8.25 17.73
C LEU A 135 3.26 -7.22 17.14
N THR A 136 3.35 -7.01 15.83
CA THR A 136 2.40 -6.19 15.08
C THR A 136 1.72 -7.05 14.03
N LYS A 137 0.39 -7.02 13.99
CA LYS A 137 -0.42 -7.59 12.92
C LYS A 137 -1.28 -6.50 12.33
N ALA A 138 -1.21 -6.31 11.02
CA ALA A 138 -2.05 -5.34 10.33
C ALA A 138 -2.80 -6.00 9.17
N THR A 139 -4.01 -5.54 8.96
CA THR A 139 -4.83 -5.90 7.82
C THR A 139 -5.19 -4.62 7.08
N ARG A 140 -4.90 -4.57 5.79
CA ARG A 140 -5.23 -3.45 4.92
C ARG A 140 -6.05 -3.95 3.74
N SER A 141 -7.15 -3.28 3.46
CA SER A 141 -8.01 -3.57 2.32
C SER A 141 -8.17 -2.31 1.49
N TYR A 142 -7.90 -2.43 0.21
CA TYR A 142 -8.14 -1.38 -0.79
C TYR A 142 -9.12 -1.95 -1.80
N ALA A 143 -10.23 -1.26 -2.02
CA ALA A 143 -11.23 -1.65 -3.00
C ALA A 143 -11.56 -0.46 -3.89
N ASP A 144 -11.46 -0.67 -5.22
CA ASP A 144 -11.77 0.32 -6.23
C ASP A 144 -12.86 -0.23 -7.15
N ALA A 145 -13.92 0.54 -7.33
CA ALA A 145 -14.99 0.24 -8.27
C ALA A 145 -15.12 1.39 -9.27
N LEU A 146 -15.17 1.06 -10.55
CA LEU A 146 -15.30 2.02 -11.64
C LEU A 146 -16.46 1.58 -12.56
N ILE A 147 -17.35 2.53 -12.87
CA ILE A 147 -18.40 2.38 -13.85
C ILE A 147 -18.27 3.52 -14.86
N GLU A 148 -18.12 3.18 -16.12
CA GLU A 148 -18.07 4.15 -17.21
C GLU A 148 -19.20 3.86 -18.19
N ASN A 149 -19.97 4.89 -18.50
CA ASN A 149 -21.00 4.88 -19.53
C ASN A 149 -20.60 5.84 -20.64
N VAL A 150 -20.54 5.37 -21.87
CA VAL A 150 -20.13 6.18 -23.02
C VAL A 150 -21.14 6.00 -24.15
N LEU A 151 -21.74 7.09 -24.57
CA LEU A 151 -22.60 7.16 -25.74
C LEU A 151 -21.85 7.88 -26.87
N THR A 152 -21.71 7.24 -28.00
CA THR A 152 -21.04 7.80 -29.19
C THR A 152 -22.01 7.81 -30.35
N TYR A 153 -22.20 8.97 -30.96
CA TYR A 153 -22.98 9.15 -32.19
C TYR A 153 -22.09 9.59 -33.33
N ASP A 154 -22.03 8.80 -34.37
CA ASP A 154 -21.33 9.12 -35.61
C ASP A 154 -22.36 9.34 -36.70
N ALA A 155 -22.24 10.45 -37.45
CA ALA A 155 -23.12 10.78 -38.54
C ALA A 155 -22.36 11.40 -39.72
N THR A 156 -22.69 10.96 -40.93
CA THR A 156 -22.19 11.55 -42.18
C THR A 156 -23.36 11.96 -43.05
N VAL A 157 -23.45 13.27 -43.31
CA VAL A 157 -24.49 13.86 -44.16
C VAL A 157 -23.85 14.70 -45.27
N GLY A 158 -23.79 14.16 -46.47
CA GLY A 158 -23.08 14.80 -47.57
C GLY A 158 -21.59 14.95 -47.27
N LYS A 159 -21.12 16.20 -47.19
CA LYS A 159 -19.72 16.55 -46.85
C LYS A 159 -19.49 16.80 -45.35
N HIS A 160 -20.53 16.63 -44.52
CA HIS A 160 -20.46 16.86 -43.10
C HIS A 160 -20.29 15.55 -42.36
N HIS A 161 -19.29 15.47 -41.52
CA HIS A 161 -19.08 14.34 -40.63
C HIS A 161 -19.05 14.84 -39.16
N PHE A 162 -19.87 14.22 -38.31
CA PHE A 162 -20.02 14.50 -36.90
C PHE A 162 -19.66 13.27 -36.07
N ASN A 163 -18.85 13.45 -35.02
CA ASN A 163 -18.65 12.47 -33.99
C ASN A 163 -18.94 13.16 -32.66
N LEU A 164 -20.00 12.73 -31.99
CA LEU A 164 -20.44 13.25 -30.70
C LEU A 164 -20.23 12.17 -29.64
N VAL A 165 -19.62 12.54 -28.52
CA VAL A 165 -19.41 11.64 -27.40
C VAL A 165 -19.99 12.28 -26.13
N ALA A 166 -20.81 11.51 -25.41
CA ALA A 166 -21.25 11.84 -24.06
C ALA A 166 -20.84 10.72 -23.13
N GLY A 167 -20.18 11.03 -22.03
CA GLY A 167 -19.68 10.04 -21.07
C GLY A 167 -20.01 10.41 -19.63
N GLN A 168 -20.22 9.39 -18.82
CA GLN A 168 -20.34 9.46 -17.38
C GLN A 168 -19.40 8.43 -16.77
N THR A 169 -18.62 8.85 -15.78
CA THR A 169 -17.74 7.97 -15.00
C THR A 169 -18.07 8.12 -13.53
N TYR A 170 -18.26 7.00 -12.85
CA TYR A 170 -18.37 6.93 -11.39
C TYR A 170 -17.26 6.03 -10.87
N GLU A 171 -16.48 6.56 -9.94
CA GLU A 171 -15.38 5.86 -9.28
C GLU A 171 -15.57 5.92 -7.78
N GLU A 172 -15.34 4.80 -7.11
CA GLU A 172 -15.40 4.68 -5.67
C GLU A 172 -14.17 3.93 -5.17
N GLU A 173 -13.38 4.60 -4.32
CA GLU A 173 -12.23 4.05 -3.63
C GLU A 173 -12.57 3.87 -2.15
N ASN A 174 -12.34 2.66 -1.62
CA ASN A 174 -12.46 2.35 -0.20
C ASN A 174 -11.14 1.82 0.33
N THR A 175 -10.69 2.40 1.44
CA THR A 175 -9.51 1.95 2.19
C THR A 175 -9.92 1.64 3.62
N ASP A 176 -9.59 0.44 4.08
CA ASP A 176 -9.80 -0.01 5.44
C ASP A 176 -8.48 -0.53 6.01
N LEU A 177 -8.10 -0.04 7.19
CA LEU A 177 -6.88 -0.39 7.89
C LEU A 177 -7.22 -0.74 9.34
N LEU A 178 -6.79 -1.93 9.75
CA LEU A 178 -6.79 -2.36 11.14
C LEU A 178 -5.37 -2.81 11.51
N THR A 179 -4.78 -2.18 12.51
CA THR A 179 -3.48 -2.54 13.08
C THR A 179 -3.66 -2.89 14.55
N GLY A 180 -3.18 -4.05 14.94
CA GLY A 180 -3.05 -4.45 16.32
C GLY A 180 -1.59 -4.72 16.67
N TRP A 181 -1.16 -4.30 17.86
CA TRP A 181 0.18 -4.66 18.36
C TRP A 181 0.13 -4.99 19.84
N GLY A 182 1.08 -5.83 20.22
CA GLY A 182 1.25 -6.24 21.62
C GLY A 182 2.71 -6.22 22.02
N VAL A 183 2.95 -6.00 23.31
CA VAL A 183 4.26 -5.97 23.94
C VAL A 183 4.23 -6.77 25.24
N ASN A 184 5.41 -7.15 25.77
CA ASN A 184 5.60 -7.91 26.99
C ASN A 184 4.92 -9.29 26.91
N PHE A 185 5.49 -10.16 26.08
CA PHE A 185 5.01 -11.53 25.91
C PHE A 185 5.54 -12.43 27.03
N THR A 186 4.64 -13.20 27.65
CA THR A 186 5.02 -14.21 28.62
C THR A 186 5.71 -15.40 27.93
N GLU A 187 5.19 -15.76 26.72
CA GLU A 187 5.68 -16.89 25.94
C GLU A 187 6.07 -16.42 24.53
N PRO A 188 7.35 -16.12 24.26
CA PRO A 188 7.80 -15.53 23.00
C PRO A 188 7.73 -16.47 21.79
N TYR A 189 7.39 -17.75 21.97
CA TYR A 189 7.18 -18.68 20.83
C TYR A 189 5.74 -18.66 20.33
N PHE A 190 4.78 -18.17 21.13
CA PHE A 190 3.38 -18.16 20.77
C PHE A 190 2.97 -16.76 20.30
N LEU A 191 3.24 -16.47 19.02
CA LEU A 191 3.10 -15.14 18.43
C LEU A 191 1.64 -14.80 18.08
N GLN A 192 0.82 -14.67 19.13
CA GLN A 192 -0.56 -14.18 19.05
C GLN A 192 -0.74 -12.98 19.97
N LEU A 193 -1.52 -11.98 19.54
CA LEU A 193 -1.70 -10.74 20.30
C LEU A 193 -2.28 -10.98 21.70
N GLN A 194 -3.13 -11.98 21.84
CA GLN A 194 -3.75 -12.36 23.13
C GLN A 194 -2.73 -12.79 24.21
N ASN A 195 -1.49 -13.13 23.82
CA ASN A 195 -0.44 -13.53 24.75
C ASN A 195 0.43 -12.37 25.20
N ALA A 196 0.22 -11.18 24.67
CA ALA A 196 0.89 -9.97 25.12
C ALA A 196 0.22 -9.47 26.40
N ALA A 197 1.03 -9.03 27.36
CA ALA A 197 0.51 -8.41 28.57
C ALA A 197 -0.20 -7.08 28.29
N ASN A 198 0.25 -6.36 27.27
CA ASN A 198 -0.37 -5.11 26.83
C ASN A 198 -0.64 -5.19 25.33
N THR A 199 -1.89 -4.96 24.94
CA THR A 199 -2.33 -4.94 23.56
C THR A 199 -2.93 -3.59 23.21
N TYR A 200 -2.73 -3.19 21.96
CA TYR A 200 -3.22 -1.94 21.38
C TYR A 200 -3.78 -2.21 20.01
N ALA A 201 -4.74 -1.39 19.60
CA ALA A 201 -5.29 -1.45 18.26
C ALA A 201 -5.63 -0.05 17.77
N GLU A 202 -5.49 0.16 16.48
CA GLU A 202 -5.95 1.34 15.77
C GLU A 202 -6.63 0.93 14.47
N SER A 203 -7.62 1.68 14.05
CA SER A 203 -8.32 1.47 12.79
C SER A 203 -8.55 2.78 12.08
N PHE A 204 -8.57 2.71 10.77
CA PHE A 204 -8.82 3.84 9.90
C PHE A 204 -9.62 3.37 8.69
N GLU A 205 -10.70 4.08 8.38
CA GLU A 205 -11.50 3.85 7.19
C GLU A 205 -11.60 5.15 6.39
N TYR A 206 -11.45 5.03 5.09
CA TYR A 206 -11.53 6.15 4.18
C TYR A 206 -12.28 5.76 2.91
N LYS A 207 -13.26 6.57 2.54
CA LYS A 207 -14.03 6.42 1.31
C LYS A 207 -13.91 7.67 0.46
N HIS A 208 -13.62 7.48 -0.81
CA HIS A 208 -13.57 8.53 -1.81
C HIS A 208 -14.46 8.19 -2.99
N THR A 209 -15.18 9.19 -3.50
CA THR A 209 -15.99 9.04 -4.71
C THR A 209 -15.70 10.16 -5.69
N LEU A 210 -15.68 9.82 -6.98
CA LEU A 210 -15.53 10.75 -8.09
C LEU A 210 -16.63 10.49 -9.11
N LEU A 211 -17.39 11.54 -9.45
CA LEU A 211 -18.39 11.50 -10.50
C LEU A 211 -18.02 12.50 -11.58
N SER A 212 -17.84 12.03 -12.80
CA SER A 212 -17.42 12.86 -13.93
C SER A 212 -18.39 12.75 -15.09
N TYR A 213 -18.61 13.86 -15.76
CA TYR A 213 -19.34 13.96 -17.04
C TYR A 213 -18.41 14.55 -18.08
N ILE A 214 -18.42 13.96 -19.27
CA ILE A 214 -17.65 14.43 -20.44
C ILE A 214 -18.54 14.58 -21.64
N GLY A 215 -18.38 15.67 -22.38
CA GLY A 215 -18.96 15.88 -23.70
C GLY A 215 -17.87 16.24 -24.68
N ARG A 216 -17.90 15.63 -25.86
CA ARG A 216 -16.98 15.96 -26.97
C ARG A 216 -17.74 16.04 -28.26
N ILE A 217 -17.41 17.01 -29.06
CA ILE A 217 -17.82 17.15 -30.44
C ILE A 217 -16.60 17.22 -31.35
N ASN A 218 -16.57 16.38 -32.35
CA ASN A 218 -15.65 16.47 -33.47
C ASN A 218 -16.48 16.69 -34.74
N TYR A 219 -16.14 17.68 -35.51
CA TYR A 219 -16.80 18.02 -36.77
C TYR A 219 -15.78 18.13 -37.86
N ASN A 220 -16.08 17.56 -39.00
CA ASN A 220 -15.26 17.61 -40.23
C ASN A 220 -16.15 17.96 -41.42
N TYR A 221 -15.74 18.97 -42.16
CA TYR A 221 -16.38 19.35 -43.41
C TYR A 221 -15.45 19.14 -44.60
N ASP A 222 -15.85 18.30 -45.53
CA ASP A 222 -15.14 18.01 -46.81
C ASP A 222 -13.66 17.68 -46.60
N GLU A 223 -13.29 17.07 -45.44
CA GLU A 223 -11.92 16.78 -45.05
C GLU A 223 -10.97 17.99 -45.03
N ARG A 224 -11.54 19.23 -45.05
CA ARG A 224 -10.76 20.48 -45.10
C ARG A 224 -10.87 21.29 -43.82
N TYR A 225 -12.04 21.31 -43.22
CA TYR A 225 -12.26 22.07 -41.98
C TYR A 225 -12.61 21.16 -40.85
N LEU A 226 -11.75 21.16 -39.84
CA LEU A 226 -11.83 20.30 -38.66
C LEU A 226 -12.08 21.17 -37.44
N PHE A 227 -13.06 20.79 -36.65
CA PHE A 227 -13.36 21.44 -35.36
C PHE A 227 -13.51 20.38 -34.29
N SER A 228 -12.91 20.59 -33.10
CA SER A 228 -13.05 19.74 -31.93
C SER A 228 -13.25 20.57 -30.68
N ALA A 229 -14.22 20.22 -29.87
CA ALA A 229 -14.44 20.81 -28.56
C ALA A 229 -14.74 19.72 -27.54
N THR A 230 -14.22 19.90 -26.33
CA THR A 230 -14.43 18.97 -25.21
C THR A 230 -14.74 19.77 -23.95
N VAL A 231 -15.74 19.31 -23.20
CA VAL A 231 -16.07 19.83 -21.87
C VAL A 231 -16.08 18.68 -20.89
N ARG A 232 -15.56 18.89 -19.67
CA ARG A 232 -15.61 17.94 -18.58
C ARG A 232 -15.98 18.64 -17.29
N ARG A 233 -16.82 17.97 -16.52
CA ARG A 233 -17.19 18.37 -15.16
C ARG A 233 -16.95 17.23 -14.21
N ASP A 234 -16.15 17.48 -13.15
CA ASP A 234 -15.80 16.50 -12.13
C ASP A 234 -16.38 16.94 -10.78
N GLY A 235 -16.98 16.01 -10.07
CA GLY A 235 -17.45 16.16 -8.70
C GLY A 235 -16.71 15.16 -7.81
N SER A 236 -15.91 15.64 -6.88
CA SER A 236 -15.13 14.82 -5.96
C SER A 236 -15.65 14.97 -4.53
N SER A 237 -15.73 13.85 -3.79
CA SER A 237 -16.07 13.87 -2.37
C SER A 237 -15.02 14.54 -1.49
N ARG A 238 -13.81 14.75 -2.02
CA ARG A 238 -12.71 15.46 -1.33
C ARG A 238 -12.87 16.99 -1.37
N LEU A 239 -13.70 17.49 -2.27
CA LEU A 239 -13.93 18.93 -2.39
C LEU A 239 -15.09 19.36 -1.49
N SER A 240 -14.96 20.55 -0.90
CA SER A 240 -16.05 21.17 -0.14
C SER A 240 -17.32 21.30 -0.99
N GLN A 241 -18.50 21.20 -0.36
CA GLN A 241 -19.79 21.34 -1.06
C GLN A 241 -19.92 22.63 -1.86
N ASN A 242 -19.21 23.68 -1.45
CA ASN A 242 -19.22 24.99 -2.13
C ASN A 242 -18.36 25.05 -3.40
N ILE A 243 -17.62 23.99 -3.75
CA ILE A 243 -16.68 23.92 -4.87
C ILE A 243 -17.03 22.77 -5.85
N ARG A 244 -18.11 22.04 -5.55
CA ARG A 244 -18.57 20.90 -6.38
C ARG A 244 -19.29 21.34 -7.64
#